data_7ccb026f07b4b1a80f530c2f886a24d1
#
_entry.id   7ccb026f07b4b1a80f530c2f886a24d1
#
_cell.length_a   1.000
_cell.length_b   1.000
_cell.length_c   1.000
_cell.angle_alpha   90.00
_cell.angle_beta   90.00
_cell.angle_gamma   90.00
#
_symmetry.space_group_name_H-M   'P 1'
#
loop_
_entity.id
_entity.type
_entity.pdbx_description
1 polymer ?
#
loop_
_entity_poly.entity_id
_entity_poly.type
_entity_poly.pdbx_seq_one_letter_code
_entity_poly.pdbx_strand_id
1 'polypeptide(L)'
;MKPNILLLPGLLNDASVFTEQVAALSAVATVEVGDLSIAESVTDLAASVLKKASARCFVLLGLSLGGYVAFEIMRSAPERVVGLVLMDTTARPDTSEASAKREALIKLAATDLDAVTEQLLPLL
;
A
#
# COMPACT_ATOMS: atom_id res chain seq x y z
N MET A 1 -22.03 7.25 13.88
CA MET A 1 -20.59 7.52 13.63
C MET A 1 -20.18 6.89 12.31
N LYS A 2 -19.43 7.62 11.50
CA LYS A 2 -18.91 7.07 10.24
C LYS A 2 -17.75 6.10 10.53
N PRO A 3 -17.65 4.98 9.81
CA PRO A 3 -16.48 4.11 9.91
C PRO A 3 -15.21 4.82 9.40
N ASN A 4 -14.07 4.39 9.88
CA ASN A 4 -12.78 4.87 9.38
C ASN A 4 -12.25 3.89 8.35
N ILE A 5 -11.73 4.40 7.24
CA ILE A 5 -11.11 3.63 6.17
C ILE A 5 -9.70 4.15 5.93
N LEU A 6 -8.73 3.26 5.97
CA LEU A 6 -7.32 3.55 5.65
C LEU A 6 -6.95 2.86 4.34
N LEU A 7 -6.57 3.66 3.35
CA LEU A 7 -6.18 3.21 2.01
C LEU A 7 -4.66 3.23 1.87
N LEU A 8 -4.07 2.13 1.42
CA LEU A 8 -2.64 2.02 1.18
C LEU A 8 -2.37 1.87 -0.33
N PRO A 9 -1.63 2.82 -0.95
CA PRO A 9 -1.37 2.83 -2.38
C PRO A 9 -0.34 1.78 -2.82
N GLY A 10 -0.20 1.61 -4.13
CA GLY A 10 0.80 0.76 -4.73
C GLY A 10 2.17 1.42 -4.89
N LEU A 11 3.10 0.68 -5.47
CA LEU A 11 4.44 1.16 -5.80
C LEU A 11 4.37 2.36 -6.76
N LEU A 12 5.14 3.41 -6.46
CA LEU A 12 5.18 4.66 -7.22
C LEU A 12 3.82 5.39 -7.30
N ASN A 13 2.87 5.02 -6.47
CA ASN A 13 1.61 5.73 -6.32
C ASN A 13 1.65 6.66 -5.10
N ASP A 14 0.79 7.65 -5.14
CA ASP A 14 0.44 8.50 -3.99
C ASP A 14 -1.08 8.50 -3.76
N ALA A 15 -1.58 9.42 -2.95
CA ALA A 15 -3.00 9.52 -2.66
C ALA A 15 -3.88 9.73 -3.92
N SER A 16 -3.33 10.24 -5.01
CA SER A 16 -4.07 10.52 -6.24
C SER A 16 -4.62 9.26 -6.91
N VAL A 17 -4.02 8.09 -6.68
CA VAL A 17 -4.54 6.81 -7.19
C VAL A 17 -5.92 6.48 -6.64
N PHE A 18 -6.27 7.04 -5.48
CA PHE A 18 -7.56 6.82 -4.80
C PHE A 18 -8.52 8.01 -4.89
N THR A 19 -8.29 8.98 -5.77
CA THR A 19 -9.12 10.21 -5.86
C THR A 19 -10.61 9.89 -5.99
N GLU A 20 -10.98 8.98 -6.86
CA GLU A 20 -12.37 8.54 -7.09
C GLU A 20 -12.95 7.83 -5.86
N GLN A 21 -12.17 6.92 -5.25
CA GLN A 21 -12.58 6.17 -4.08
C GLN A 21 -12.76 7.09 -2.87
N VAL A 22 -11.84 8.02 -2.65
CA VAL A 22 -11.94 9.01 -1.57
C VAL A 22 -13.19 9.86 -1.76
N ALA A 23 -13.45 10.34 -2.98
CA ALA A 23 -14.65 11.14 -3.27
C ALA A 23 -15.94 10.35 -2.96
N ALA A 24 -16.03 9.11 -3.42
CA ALA A 24 -17.22 8.28 -3.23
C ALA A 24 -17.41 7.86 -1.76
N LEU A 25 -16.34 7.43 -1.09
CA LEU A 25 -16.41 6.90 0.27
C LEU A 25 -16.57 7.98 1.33
N SER A 26 -16.13 9.22 1.08
CA SER A 26 -16.23 10.32 2.07
C SER A 26 -17.66 10.69 2.44
N ALA A 27 -18.64 10.32 1.63
CA ALA A 27 -20.06 10.48 1.97
C ALA A 27 -20.46 9.59 3.16
N VAL A 28 -19.88 8.39 3.28
CA VAL A 28 -20.27 7.36 4.24
C VAL A 28 -19.20 6.99 5.26
N ALA A 29 -17.97 7.42 5.07
CA ALA A 29 -16.81 7.06 5.91
C ALA A 29 -15.87 8.26 6.11
N THR A 30 -15.02 8.17 7.13
CA THR A 30 -13.82 9.01 7.24
C THR A 30 -12.67 8.28 6.55
N VAL A 31 -12.14 8.87 5.48
CA VAL A 31 -11.15 8.21 4.61
C VAL A 31 -9.78 8.86 4.79
N GLU A 32 -8.76 8.04 4.99
CA GLU A 32 -7.37 8.45 5.12
C GLU A 32 -6.53 7.62 4.15
N VAL A 33 -5.53 8.23 3.54
CA VAL A 33 -4.58 7.54 2.66
C VAL A 33 -3.21 7.53 3.32
N GLY A 34 -2.62 6.35 3.47
CA GLY A 34 -1.28 6.18 4.02
C GLY A 34 -0.19 6.58 3.03
N ASP A 35 0.90 7.14 3.56
CA ASP A 35 2.10 7.46 2.79
C ASP A 35 3.10 6.30 2.85
N LEU A 36 3.38 5.66 1.72
CA LEU A 36 4.33 4.56 1.59
C LEU A 36 5.68 4.98 0.98
N SER A 37 5.96 6.29 0.88
CA SER A 37 7.21 6.81 0.33
C SER A 37 8.32 7.02 1.37
N ILE A 38 8.05 6.80 2.64
CA ILE A 38 8.83 7.31 3.77
C ILE A 38 9.75 6.28 4.45
N ALA A 39 9.77 5.04 3.98
CA ALA A 39 10.62 3.98 4.52
C ALA A 39 10.98 2.97 3.44
N GLU A 40 12.01 2.16 3.70
CA GLU A 40 12.58 1.23 2.72
C GLU A 40 12.17 -0.22 2.96
N SER A 41 11.53 -0.53 4.09
CA SER A 41 11.04 -1.88 4.39
C SER A 41 9.54 -1.90 4.64
N VAL A 42 8.91 -3.03 4.34
CA VAL A 42 7.47 -3.25 4.61
C VAL A 42 7.17 -3.11 6.10
N THR A 43 8.06 -3.61 6.96
CA THR A 43 7.92 -3.50 8.42
C THR A 43 7.91 -2.05 8.88
N ASP A 44 8.84 -1.23 8.40
CA ASP A 44 8.93 0.20 8.75
C ASP A 44 7.79 1.01 8.16
N LEU A 45 7.35 0.69 6.95
CA LEU A 45 6.16 1.28 6.34
C LEU A 45 4.91 1.02 7.19
N ALA A 46 4.70 -0.23 7.60
CA ALA A 46 3.57 -0.61 8.46
C ALA A 46 3.61 0.13 9.79
N ALA A 47 4.77 0.20 10.45
CA ALA A 47 4.94 0.92 11.71
C ALA A 47 4.64 2.41 11.57
N SER A 48 5.10 3.04 10.49
CA SER A 48 4.85 4.45 10.20
C SER A 48 3.38 4.73 9.92
N VAL A 49 2.73 3.89 9.13
CA VAL A 49 1.29 3.99 8.84
C VAL A 49 0.48 3.90 10.13
N LEU A 50 0.77 2.90 10.97
CA LEU A 50 0.09 2.70 12.25
C LEU A 50 0.27 3.89 13.21
N LYS A 51 1.46 4.49 13.22
CA LYS A 51 1.77 5.66 14.05
C LYS A 51 1.01 6.91 13.60
N LYS A 52 0.84 7.08 12.29
CA LYS A 52 0.20 8.27 11.70
C LYS A 52 -1.31 8.15 11.58
N ALA A 53 -1.86 6.94 11.52
CA ALA A 53 -3.28 6.70 11.38
C ALA A 53 -4.07 7.38 12.50
N SER A 54 -5.01 8.27 12.13
CA SER A 54 -5.78 9.09 13.06
C SER A 54 -6.74 8.27 13.90
N ALA A 55 -7.34 7.22 13.30
CA ALA A 55 -8.29 6.35 13.98
C ALA A 55 -7.60 5.19 14.70
N ARG A 56 -8.14 4.79 15.83
CA ARG A 56 -7.67 3.60 16.56
C ARG A 56 -7.95 2.32 15.79
N CYS A 57 -9.15 2.21 15.22
CA CYS A 57 -9.58 1.05 14.42
C CYS A 57 -10.11 1.52 13.07
N PHE A 58 -9.84 0.76 12.03
CA PHE A 58 -10.21 1.10 10.66
C PHE A 58 -10.43 -0.14 9.80
N VAL A 59 -11.17 0.04 8.72
CA VAL A 59 -11.14 -0.87 7.57
C VAL A 59 -9.87 -0.55 6.80
N LEU A 60 -9.06 -1.57 6.55
CA LEU A 60 -7.77 -1.45 5.86
C LEU A 60 -7.90 -1.92 4.42
N LEU A 61 -7.53 -1.08 3.46
CA LEU A 61 -7.46 -1.45 2.05
C LEU A 61 -6.02 -1.33 1.56
N GLY A 62 -5.49 -2.41 0.99
CA GLY A 62 -4.15 -2.43 0.40
C GLY A 62 -4.19 -2.74 -1.09
N LEU A 63 -3.63 -1.84 -1.89
CA LEU A 63 -3.46 -1.98 -3.33
C LEU A 63 -2.00 -2.37 -3.64
N SER A 64 -1.78 -3.51 -4.30
CA SER A 64 -0.45 -3.97 -4.74
C SER A 64 0.57 -3.98 -3.59
N LEU A 65 1.60 -3.12 -3.59
CA LEU A 65 2.54 -2.92 -2.47
C LEU A 65 1.81 -2.60 -1.16
N GLY A 66 0.75 -1.80 -1.22
CA GLY A 66 -0.10 -1.51 -0.07
C GLY A 66 -0.72 -2.76 0.55
N GLY A 67 -0.92 -3.82 -0.24
CA GLY A 67 -1.32 -5.14 0.24
C GLY A 67 -0.26 -5.81 1.10
N TYR A 68 1.02 -5.72 0.73
CA TYR A 68 2.12 -6.25 1.56
C TYR A 68 2.22 -5.52 2.89
N VAL A 69 2.06 -4.20 2.87
CA VAL A 69 2.01 -3.40 4.11
C VAL A 69 0.79 -3.76 4.94
N ALA A 70 -0.37 -4.00 4.31
CA ALA A 70 -1.58 -4.43 4.99
C ALA A 70 -1.39 -5.78 5.70
N PHE A 71 -0.73 -6.75 5.09
CA PHE A 71 -0.40 -8.03 5.75
C PHE A 71 0.50 -7.83 6.96
N GLU A 72 1.50 -6.94 6.87
CA GLU A 72 2.36 -6.63 8.02
C GLU A 72 1.60 -5.94 9.15
N ILE A 73 0.65 -5.06 8.83
CA ILE A 73 -0.26 -4.46 9.82
C ILE A 73 -1.12 -5.56 10.48
N MET A 74 -1.66 -6.48 9.71
CA MET A 74 -2.43 -7.62 10.24
C MET A 74 -1.60 -8.51 11.16
N ARG A 75 -0.31 -8.67 10.88
CA ARG A 75 0.62 -9.43 11.71
C ARG A 75 0.95 -8.71 13.02
N SER A 76 1.15 -7.40 12.98
CA SER A 76 1.69 -6.61 14.09
C SER A 76 0.64 -5.93 14.97
N ALA A 77 -0.53 -5.59 14.40
CA ALA A 77 -1.60 -4.86 15.09
C ALA A 77 -3.00 -5.29 14.59
N PRO A 78 -3.34 -6.59 14.62
CA PRO A 78 -4.61 -7.08 14.08
C PRO A 78 -5.84 -6.47 14.78
N GLU A 79 -5.71 -6.06 16.03
CA GLU A 79 -6.77 -5.43 16.83
C GLU A 79 -7.20 -4.06 16.29
N ARG A 80 -6.40 -3.46 15.42
CA ARG A 80 -6.73 -2.18 14.78
C ARG A 80 -7.54 -2.34 13.50
N VAL A 81 -7.60 -3.54 12.94
CA VAL A 81 -8.23 -3.82 11.64
C VAL A 81 -9.60 -4.46 11.84
N VAL A 82 -10.66 -3.74 11.53
CA VAL A 82 -12.05 -4.23 11.63
C VAL A 82 -12.56 -4.82 10.32
N GLY A 83 -11.85 -4.64 9.24
CA GLY A 83 -12.13 -5.22 7.92
C GLY A 83 -10.90 -5.07 7.03
N LEU A 84 -10.70 -6.01 6.11
CA LEU A 84 -9.55 -6.03 5.21
C LEU A 84 -10.02 -6.15 3.76
N VAL A 85 -9.54 -5.25 2.90
CA VAL A 85 -9.75 -5.27 1.47
C VAL A 85 -8.39 -5.36 0.78
N LEU A 86 -8.20 -6.32 -0.09
CA LEU A 86 -6.97 -6.54 -0.84
C LEU A 86 -7.27 -6.43 -2.34
N MET A 87 -6.49 -5.58 -3.02
CA MET A 87 -6.64 -5.31 -4.46
C MET A 87 -5.31 -5.52 -5.17
N ASP A 88 -5.32 -6.29 -6.25
CA ASP A 88 -4.16 -6.53 -7.12
C ASP A 88 -2.87 -6.86 -6.34
N THR A 89 -2.97 -7.75 -5.38
CA THR A 89 -1.88 -8.14 -4.49
C THR A 89 -1.87 -9.64 -4.25
N THR A 90 -0.85 -10.13 -3.55
CA THR A 90 -0.72 -11.55 -3.22
C THR A 90 -0.16 -11.74 -1.81
N ALA A 91 -0.60 -12.79 -1.14
CA ALA A 91 -0.04 -13.26 0.13
C ALA A 91 1.07 -14.31 -0.05
N ARG A 92 1.36 -14.70 -1.29
CA ARG A 92 2.38 -15.70 -1.60
C ARG A 92 3.78 -15.07 -1.57
N PRO A 93 4.81 -15.82 -1.12
CA PRO A 93 6.18 -15.35 -1.22
C PRO A 93 6.62 -15.21 -2.68
N ASP A 94 7.59 -14.34 -2.94
CA ASP A 94 8.20 -14.22 -4.26
C ASP A 94 8.86 -15.54 -4.67
N THR A 95 8.70 -15.91 -5.94
CA THR A 95 9.55 -16.93 -6.57
C THR A 95 10.95 -16.37 -6.79
N SER A 96 11.93 -17.24 -7.04
CA SER A 96 13.30 -16.81 -7.38
C SER A 96 13.32 -15.90 -8.62
N GLU A 97 12.47 -16.17 -9.60
CA GLU A 97 12.32 -15.34 -10.81
C GLU A 97 11.73 -13.96 -10.47
N ALA A 98 10.69 -13.89 -9.66
CA ALA A 98 10.09 -12.64 -9.23
C ALA A 98 11.07 -11.78 -8.42
N SER A 99 11.84 -12.38 -7.51
CA SER A 99 12.89 -11.70 -6.75
C SER A 99 13.97 -11.13 -7.65
N ALA A 100 14.44 -11.89 -8.65
CA ALA A 100 15.44 -11.42 -9.60
C ALA A 100 14.95 -10.23 -10.44
N LYS A 101 13.69 -10.26 -10.89
CA LYS A 101 13.07 -9.14 -11.61
C LYS A 101 12.98 -7.90 -10.74
N ARG A 102 12.60 -8.07 -9.48
CA ARG A 102 12.49 -6.96 -8.51
C ARG A 102 13.85 -6.33 -8.22
N GLU A 103 14.90 -7.14 -8.03
CA GLU A 103 16.28 -6.64 -7.86
C GLU A 103 16.77 -5.87 -9.09
N ALA A 104 16.46 -6.35 -10.29
CA ALA A 104 16.80 -5.65 -11.53
C ALA A 104 16.12 -4.28 -11.62
N LEU A 105 14.84 -4.18 -11.22
CA LEU A 105 14.12 -2.90 -11.17
C LEU A 105 14.70 -1.95 -10.13
N ILE A 106 15.12 -2.45 -8.96
CA ILE A 106 15.77 -1.65 -7.92
C ILE A 106 17.08 -1.05 -8.44
N LYS A 107 17.89 -1.85 -9.12
CA LYS A 107 19.15 -1.38 -9.74
C LYS A 107 18.89 -0.32 -10.80
N LEU A 108 17.89 -0.55 -11.65
CA LEU A 108 17.50 0.41 -12.69
C LEU A 108 17.01 1.73 -12.08
N ALA A 109 16.20 1.66 -11.02
CA ALA A 109 15.67 2.83 -10.34
C ALA A 109 16.76 3.75 -9.76
N ALA A 110 17.90 3.19 -9.38
CA ALA A 110 19.04 3.96 -8.87
C ALA A 110 19.64 4.91 -9.91
N THR A 111 19.47 4.62 -11.21
CA THR A 111 20.05 5.40 -12.32
C THR A 111 18.99 6.01 -13.24
N ASP A 112 17.82 5.38 -13.39
CA ASP A 112 16.77 5.79 -14.32
C ASP A 112 15.40 5.34 -13.82
N LEU A 113 14.76 6.20 -13.03
CA LEU A 113 13.42 5.93 -12.49
C LEU A 113 12.33 5.98 -13.58
N ASP A 114 12.52 6.80 -14.61
CA ASP A 114 11.57 6.88 -15.72
C ASP A 114 11.51 5.56 -16.50
N ALA A 115 12.68 4.93 -16.71
CA ALA A 115 12.73 3.61 -17.35
C ALA A 115 12.00 2.53 -16.53
N VAL A 116 12.03 2.59 -15.20
CA VAL A 116 11.24 1.70 -14.33
C VAL A 116 9.76 1.91 -14.57
N THR A 117 9.31 3.16 -14.60
CA THR A 117 7.91 3.50 -14.86
C THR A 117 7.46 2.99 -16.24
N GLU A 118 8.28 3.19 -17.26
CA GLU A 118 7.99 2.70 -18.63
C GLU A 118 7.86 1.18 -18.70
N GLN A 119 8.64 0.44 -17.90
CA GLN A 119 8.54 -1.03 -17.84
C GLN A 119 7.29 -1.51 -17.09
N LEU A 120 6.83 -0.76 -16.08
CA LEU A 120 5.70 -1.16 -15.25
C LEU A 120 4.35 -0.78 -15.87
N LEU A 121 4.24 0.35 -16.57
CA LEU A 121 2.99 0.84 -17.14
C LEU A 121 2.24 -0.18 -18.01
N PRO A 122 2.90 -0.94 -18.91
CA PRO A 122 2.22 -1.93 -19.75
C PRO A 122 1.65 -3.12 -18.97
N LEU A 123 2.04 -3.29 -17.70
CA LEU A 123 1.61 -4.40 -16.84
C LEU A 123 0.39 -4.02 -15.98
N LEU A 124 0.01 -2.76 -16.01
CA LEU A 124 -1.13 -2.20 -15.28
C LEU A 124 -2.34 -2.05 -16.19
#